data_a4795b78bb408ee1d5971a18e0e11e22
#
_entry.id   a4795b78bb408ee1d5971a18e0e11e22
#
_cell.length_a   1.000
_cell.length_b   1.000
_cell.length_c   1.000
_cell.angle_alpha   90.00
_cell.angle_beta   90.00
_cell.angle_gamma   90.00
#
_symmetry.space_group_name_H-M   'P 1'
#
loop_
_entity.id
_entity.type
_entity.pdbx_description
1 polymer ?
#
loop_
_entity_poly.entity_id
_entity_poly.type
_entity_poly.pdbx_seq_one_letter_code
_entity_poly.pdbx_strand_id
1 'polypeptide(L)'
;METSPNSSDKLIREYDPNFQVTPEYRDSLPDVQNSGCAELDGARVPILQVGISGFRLPLCYVGPDGENLNIETAVTGTVSLDADKKGINMSRIIRIFYEYKNETFSPEIFARILREYKDRLDSKEARLKAQFSYPMMQESLRSGLQGFQFYDCCFEGIIDRADRIRKIIHFDFVYSSACPCASELSEHAREKRNLLAIPHSQRSKARISVEVHPDKEISLLELRDLCINGLQTETQVMLSLIHI
;
A
#
# COMPACT_ATOMS: atom_id res chain seq x y z
N MET A 1 1.50 59.76 -28.24
CA MET A 1 1.85 58.63 -29.12
C MET A 1 2.78 57.75 -28.32
N GLU A 2 2.17 56.81 -27.61
CA GLU A 2 2.92 55.80 -26.85
C GLU A 2 3.05 54.59 -27.75
N THR A 3 4.31 54.21 -28.02
CA THR A 3 4.66 53.03 -28.80
C THR A 3 4.56 51.80 -27.90
N SER A 4 3.55 50.95 -28.18
CA SER A 4 3.44 49.60 -27.59
C SER A 4 4.73 48.81 -27.88
N PRO A 5 5.28 48.07 -26.90
CA PRO A 5 6.37 47.15 -27.18
C PRO A 5 5.84 45.94 -27.97
N ASN A 6 6.36 45.80 -29.16
CA ASN A 6 6.12 44.69 -30.04
C ASN A 6 6.94 43.49 -29.53
N SER A 7 6.38 42.65 -28.69
CA SER A 7 7.07 41.46 -28.23
C SER A 7 6.55 40.23 -28.97
N SER A 8 7.12 39.96 -30.09
CA SER A 8 7.10 38.64 -30.71
C SER A 8 8.35 37.79 -30.28
N ASP A 9 8.65 37.77 -29.00
CA ASP A 9 9.54 36.74 -28.47
C ASP A 9 8.74 35.43 -28.41
N LYS A 10 8.72 34.75 -29.54
CA LYS A 10 8.27 33.36 -29.59
C LYS A 10 9.22 32.57 -28.72
N LEU A 11 8.73 32.07 -27.59
CA LEU A 11 9.42 31.06 -26.79
C LEU A 11 9.87 29.93 -27.72
N ILE A 12 11.17 29.82 -27.95
CA ILE A 12 11.77 28.72 -28.69
C ILE A 12 11.59 27.48 -27.82
N ARG A 13 10.75 26.56 -28.23
CA ARG A 13 10.52 25.28 -27.56
C ARG A 13 11.30 24.19 -28.28
N GLU A 14 12.60 24.37 -28.36
CA GLU A 14 13.50 23.37 -28.92
C GLU A 14 14.27 22.67 -27.80
N TYR A 15 14.35 21.34 -27.89
CA TYR A 15 15.22 20.57 -27.00
C TYR A 15 16.67 20.73 -27.43
N ASP A 16 17.51 21.23 -26.54
CA ASP A 16 18.95 21.27 -26.77
C ASP A 16 19.58 19.94 -26.35
N PRO A 17 19.98 19.08 -27.30
CA PRO A 17 20.59 17.78 -27.01
C PRO A 17 21.98 17.91 -26.37
N ASN A 18 22.63 19.10 -26.44
CA ASN A 18 23.95 19.35 -25.88
C ASN A 18 23.88 19.97 -24.49
N PHE A 19 22.70 20.31 -24.00
CA PHE A 19 22.54 20.90 -22.67
C PHE A 19 22.94 19.91 -21.57
N GLN A 20 23.94 20.29 -20.78
CA GLN A 20 24.38 19.54 -19.62
C GLN A 20 24.14 20.35 -18.34
N VAL A 21 23.53 19.68 -17.36
CA VAL A 21 23.29 20.27 -16.05
C VAL A 21 24.59 20.35 -15.28
N THR A 22 25.20 21.56 -15.21
CA THR A 22 26.37 21.82 -14.36
C THR A 22 25.96 22.00 -12.89
N PRO A 23 26.89 21.85 -11.92
CA PRO A 23 26.62 22.15 -10.52
C PRO A 23 26.05 23.56 -10.33
N GLU A 24 26.67 24.57 -10.99
CA GLU A 24 26.28 25.97 -10.91
C GLU A 24 24.86 26.20 -11.45
N TYR A 25 24.51 25.53 -12.56
CA TYR A 25 23.13 25.60 -13.07
C TYR A 25 22.15 24.97 -12.10
N ARG A 26 22.51 23.84 -11.48
CA ARG A 26 21.65 23.16 -10.47
C ARG A 26 21.41 24.07 -9.27
N ASP A 27 22.47 24.77 -8.80
CA ASP A 27 22.39 25.67 -7.65
C ASP A 27 21.59 26.95 -7.96
N SER A 28 21.46 27.31 -9.24
CA SER A 28 20.64 28.42 -9.71
C SER A 28 19.16 28.09 -9.85
N LEU A 29 18.77 26.79 -9.79
CA LEU A 29 17.37 26.39 -9.91
C LEU A 29 16.57 26.89 -8.70
N PRO A 30 15.34 27.42 -8.91
CA PRO A 30 14.52 27.87 -7.82
C PRO A 30 14.16 26.68 -6.90
N ASP A 31 14.35 26.84 -5.61
CA ASP A 31 13.85 25.89 -4.62
C ASP A 31 12.35 26.05 -4.47
N VAL A 32 11.58 25.26 -5.23
CA VAL A 32 10.13 25.30 -5.25
C VAL A 32 9.52 24.95 -3.88
N GLN A 33 10.26 24.25 -3.03
CA GLN A 33 9.80 23.81 -1.72
C GLN A 33 9.94 24.89 -0.65
N ASN A 34 11.03 25.67 -0.69
CA ASN A 34 11.41 26.63 0.35
C ASN A 34 11.19 28.09 -0.06
N SER A 35 10.86 28.37 -1.33
CA SER A 35 10.54 29.73 -1.75
C SER A 35 9.20 30.17 -1.11
N GLY A 36 9.25 31.25 -0.33
CA GLY A 36 8.11 31.77 0.41
C GLY A 36 6.86 32.02 -0.45
N CYS A 37 5.71 31.78 0.13
CA CYS A 37 4.38 31.87 -0.51
C CYS A 37 3.92 33.28 -0.88
N ALA A 38 4.76 34.31 -0.76
CA ALA A 38 4.32 35.71 -0.95
C ALA A 38 3.72 36.01 -2.35
N GLU A 39 3.99 35.14 -3.33
CA GLU A 39 3.61 35.35 -4.74
C GLU A 39 2.60 34.32 -5.29
N LEU A 40 2.03 33.46 -4.45
CA LEU A 40 0.99 32.52 -4.91
C LEU A 40 -0.39 33.04 -4.57
N ASP A 41 -1.13 33.44 -5.59
CA ASP A 41 -2.59 33.60 -5.52
C ASP A 41 -3.22 32.20 -5.37
N GLY A 42 -3.47 31.80 -4.15
CA GLY A 42 -4.07 30.50 -3.82
C GLY A 42 -4.87 30.55 -2.52
N ALA A 43 -5.64 29.52 -2.29
CA ALA A 43 -6.57 29.44 -1.17
C ALA A 43 -5.93 29.37 0.22
N ARG A 44 -4.61 29.35 0.35
CA ARG A 44 -3.86 29.23 1.62
C ARG A 44 -4.51 28.24 2.61
N VAL A 45 -4.91 27.08 2.10
CA VAL A 45 -5.55 26.01 2.86
C VAL A 45 -4.56 24.88 3.05
N PRO A 46 -4.38 24.37 4.28
CA PRO A 46 -3.51 23.22 4.49
C PRO A 46 -4.08 21.98 3.80
N ILE A 47 -3.21 21.17 3.21
CA ILE A 47 -3.58 19.90 2.58
C ILE A 47 -3.16 18.78 3.54
N LEU A 48 -4.12 17.94 3.93
CA LEU A 48 -3.86 16.85 4.88
C LEU A 48 -2.98 15.76 4.29
N GLN A 49 -3.16 15.44 3.01
CA GLN A 49 -2.39 14.41 2.34
C GLN A 49 -2.10 14.82 0.90
N VAL A 50 -0.83 14.97 0.57
CA VAL A 50 -0.33 15.20 -0.77
C VAL A 50 0.86 14.28 -1.01
N GLY A 51 0.96 13.66 -2.18
CA GLY A 51 2.03 12.71 -2.46
C GLY A 51 1.79 11.89 -3.71
N ILE A 52 2.34 10.68 -3.74
CA ILE A 52 2.30 9.75 -4.86
C ILE A 52 1.53 8.50 -4.44
N SER A 53 0.61 8.05 -5.29
CA SER A 53 -0.19 6.86 -5.05
C SER A 53 0.13 5.76 -6.06
N GLY A 54 0.26 4.52 -5.55
CA GLY A 54 0.29 3.32 -6.37
C GLY A 54 1.55 3.16 -7.25
N PHE A 55 2.68 3.78 -6.92
CA PHE A 55 3.91 3.48 -7.64
C PHE A 55 4.39 2.06 -7.29
N ARG A 56 4.81 1.31 -8.32
CA ARG A 56 5.14 -0.11 -8.18
C ARG A 56 6.63 -0.34 -8.21
N LEU A 57 7.09 -1.22 -7.33
CA LEU A 57 8.47 -1.69 -7.29
C LEU A 57 8.53 -3.08 -6.62
N PRO A 58 9.56 -3.88 -6.93
CA PRO A 58 9.82 -5.10 -6.18
C PRO A 58 10.38 -4.75 -4.80
N LEU A 59 9.77 -5.29 -3.74
CA LEU A 59 10.28 -5.20 -2.38
C LEU A 59 10.61 -6.60 -1.88
N CYS A 60 11.66 -6.69 -1.08
CA CYS A 60 12.08 -7.92 -0.44
C CYS A 60 11.34 -8.10 0.89
N TYR A 61 10.67 -9.22 1.07
CA TYR A 61 9.98 -9.61 2.30
C TYR A 61 10.56 -10.92 2.83
N VAL A 62 10.36 -11.21 4.12
CA VAL A 62 10.59 -12.55 4.64
C VAL A 62 9.47 -13.46 4.14
N GLY A 63 9.82 -14.52 3.45
CA GLY A 63 8.88 -15.54 2.99
C GLY A 63 8.41 -16.47 4.14
N PRO A 64 7.39 -17.32 3.88
CA PRO A 64 6.86 -18.24 4.88
C PRO A 64 7.87 -19.26 5.40
N ASP A 65 8.89 -19.55 4.63
CA ASP A 65 10.02 -20.47 4.92
C ASP A 65 11.23 -19.75 5.54
N GLY A 66 11.14 -18.43 5.75
CA GLY A 66 12.23 -17.61 6.26
C GLY A 66 13.19 -17.09 5.18
N GLU A 67 13.04 -17.51 3.93
CA GLU A 67 13.84 -17.04 2.82
C GLU A 67 13.34 -15.68 2.29
N ASN A 68 14.24 -14.96 1.63
CA ASN A 68 13.89 -13.67 1.05
C ASN A 68 13.02 -13.83 -0.20
N LEU A 69 11.89 -13.12 -0.22
CA LEU A 69 10.91 -13.14 -1.29
C LEU A 69 10.70 -11.75 -1.88
N ASN A 70 11.00 -11.57 -3.15
CA ASN A 70 10.74 -10.33 -3.87
C ASN A 70 9.29 -10.31 -4.39
N ILE A 71 8.50 -9.35 -3.93
CA ILE A 71 7.09 -9.20 -4.30
C ILE A 71 6.86 -7.83 -4.95
N GLU A 72 6.15 -7.81 -6.08
CA GLU A 72 5.66 -6.55 -6.64
C GLU A 72 4.73 -5.88 -5.65
N THR A 73 5.08 -4.65 -5.28
CA THR A 73 4.39 -3.90 -4.25
C THR A 73 3.95 -2.55 -4.79
N ALA A 74 2.68 -2.21 -4.60
CA ALA A 74 2.13 -0.90 -4.89
C ALA A 74 2.25 0.00 -3.66
N VAL A 75 3.06 1.05 -3.77
CA VAL A 75 3.36 1.96 -2.66
C VAL A 75 2.63 3.28 -2.83
N THR A 76 2.05 3.79 -1.75
CA THR A 76 1.46 5.12 -1.66
C THR A 76 2.14 5.87 -0.51
N GLY A 77 2.81 6.97 -0.83
CA GLY A 77 3.47 7.83 0.16
C GLY A 77 2.88 9.24 0.13
N THR A 78 2.40 9.73 1.26
CA THR A 78 1.80 11.05 1.39
C THR A 78 2.32 11.77 2.62
N VAL A 79 2.35 13.10 2.55
CA VAL A 79 2.70 13.98 3.66
C VAL A 79 1.70 15.12 3.78
N SER A 80 1.67 15.78 4.94
CA SER A 80 0.89 17.00 5.09
C SER A 80 1.60 18.19 4.44
N LEU A 81 0.84 19.15 3.92
CA LEU A 81 1.34 20.41 3.38
C LEU A 81 0.67 21.56 4.12
N ASP A 82 1.48 22.43 4.74
CA ASP A 82 1.00 23.61 5.44
C ASP A 82 0.51 24.69 4.44
N ALA A 83 -0.39 25.55 4.91
CA ALA A 83 -1.04 26.58 4.08
C ALA A 83 -0.07 27.64 3.53
N ASP A 84 1.09 27.78 4.15
CA ASP A 84 2.15 28.73 3.79
C ASP A 84 3.19 28.16 2.81
N LYS A 85 3.05 26.87 2.43
CA LYS A 85 3.96 26.19 1.51
C LYS A 85 3.37 26.08 0.10
N LYS A 86 4.22 26.25 -0.91
CA LYS A 86 3.84 26.14 -2.33
C LYS A 86 3.52 24.72 -2.78
N GLY A 87 4.22 23.73 -2.22
CA GLY A 87 4.08 22.34 -2.63
C GLY A 87 5.14 21.45 -1.99
N ILE A 88 5.18 20.20 -2.41
CA ILE A 88 6.21 19.25 -2.01
C ILE A 88 6.98 18.75 -3.24
N ASN A 89 8.23 18.34 -3.01
CA ASN A 89 9.01 17.68 -4.04
C ASN A 89 8.62 16.19 -4.13
N MET A 90 7.66 15.87 -5.01
CA MET A 90 7.13 14.51 -5.20
C MET A 90 8.23 13.48 -5.46
N SER A 91 9.30 13.83 -6.20
CA SER A 91 10.37 12.91 -6.49
C SER A 91 11.18 12.48 -5.26
N ARG A 92 11.16 13.27 -4.18
CA ARG A 92 11.81 12.90 -2.91
C ARG A 92 11.11 11.71 -2.25
N ILE A 93 9.79 11.60 -2.36
CA ILE A 93 9.02 10.46 -1.84
C ILE A 93 9.56 9.15 -2.43
N ILE A 94 9.70 9.11 -3.75
CA ILE A 94 10.21 7.91 -4.43
C ILE A 94 11.67 7.68 -4.09
N ARG A 95 12.52 8.72 -4.11
CA ARG A 95 13.96 8.57 -3.85
C ARG A 95 14.26 8.05 -2.45
N ILE A 96 13.57 8.56 -1.43
CA ILE A 96 13.70 8.05 -0.06
C ILE A 96 13.37 6.56 -0.03
N PHE A 97 12.28 6.16 -0.69
CA PHE A 97 11.89 4.76 -0.73
C PHE A 97 12.95 3.87 -1.42
N TYR A 98 13.56 4.35 -2.50
CA TYR A 98 14.62 3.63 -3.21
C TYR A 98 15.92 3.44 -2.38
N GLU A 99 16.16 4.25 -1.37
CA GLU A 99 17.29 4.08 -0.46
C GLU A 99 17.16 2.78 0.35
N TYR A 100 15.93 2.31 0.58
CA TYR A 100 15.60 1.07 1.31
C TYR A 100 15.36 -0.16 0.41
N LYS A 101 15.53 -0.05 -0.89
CA LYS A 101 15.20 -1.12 -1.85
C LYS A 101 15.92 -2.46 -1.64
N ASN A 102 17.07 -2.44 -0.98
CA ASN A 102 17.88 -3.63 -0.71
C ASN A 102 17.69 -4.19 0.72
N GLU A 103 16.85 -3.55 1.52
CA GLU A 103 16.53 -4.01 2.87
C GLU A 103 15.32 -4.95 2.82
N THR A 104 15.28 -5.92 3.74
CA THR A 104 14.09 -6.76 3.91
C THR A 104 12.99 -5.94 4.56
N PHE A 105 11.87 -5.82 3.87
CA PHE A 105 10.81 -4.87 4.20
C PHE A 105 10.04 -5.33 5.44
N SER A 106 9.98 -4.47 6.45
CA SER A 106 9.35 -4.74 7.75
C SER A 106 8.63 -3.50 8.28
N PRO A 107 7.75 -3.61 9.27
CA PRO A 107 7.13 -2.47 9.94
C PRO A 107 8.14 -1.46 10.51
N GLU A 108 9.36 -1.89 10.86
CA GLU A 108 10.43 -1.02 11.37
C GLU A 108 11.00 -0.14 10.28
N ILE A 109 11.18 -0.69 9.07
CA ILE A 109 11.60 0.09 7.89
C ILE A 109 10.55 1.15 7.55
N PHE A 110 9.26 0.83 7.67
CA PHE A 110 8.20 1.83 7.53
C PHE A 110 8.38 3.00 8.48
N ALA A 111 8.68 2.72 9.74
CA ALA A 111 8.88 3.77 10.74
C ALA A 111 10.09 4.67 10.39
N ARG A 112 11.15 4.08 9.82
CA ARG A 112 12.34 4.85 9.36
C ARG A 112 11.98 5.73 8.17
N ILE A 113 11.33 5.18 7.14
CA ILE A 113 10.90 5.93 5.95
C ILE A 113 9.94 7.07 6.33
N LEU A 114 9.00 6.84 7.23
CA LEU A 114 8.07 7.87 7.68
C LEU A 114 8.75 9.05 8.37
N ARG A 115 9.79 8.79 9.20
CA ARG A 115 10.58 9.85 9.81
C ARG A 115 11.32 10.64 8.73
N GLU A 116 11.95 9.97 7.76
CA GLU A 116 12.62 10.64 6.65
C GLU A 116 11.66 11.44 5.77
N TYR A 117 10.44 10.95 5.54
CA TYR A 117 9.42 11.73 4.84
C TYR A 117 9.10 13.02 5.59
N LYS A 118 8.93 12.93 6.91
CA LYS A 118 8.63 14.09 7.75
C LYS A 118 9.79 15.09 7.72
N ASP A 119 11.02 14.62 7.91
CA ASP A 119 12.22 15.47 8.00
C ASP A 119 12.61 16.07 6.63
N ARG A 120 12.76 15.23 5.61
CA ARG A 120 13.29 15.66 4.29
C ARG A 120 12.26 16.38 3.42
N LEU A 121 10.97 16.24 3.70
CA LEU A 121 9.89 16.97 3.05
C LEU A 121 9.36 18.12 3.93
N ASP A 122 9.96 18.35 5.09
CA ASP A 122 9.59 19.39 6.04
C ASP A 122 8.07 19.40 6.29
N SER A 123 7.53 18.25 6.68
CA SER A 123 6.11 18.05 6.86
C SER A 123 5.79 17.65 8.30
N LYS A 124 4.57 17.94 8.75
CA LYS A 124 4.13 17.65 10.12
C LYS A 124 3.60 16.24 10.31
N GLU A 125 3.10 15.65 9.24
CA GLU A 125 2.52 14.31 9.24
C GLU A 125 2.93 13.57 7.97
N ALA A 126 3.12 12.25 8.07
CA ALA A 126 3.35 11.41 6.90
C ALA A 126 2.59 10.10 7.01
N ARG A 127 2.22 9.54 5.86
CA ARG A 127 1.55 8.26 5.74
C ARG A 127 2.15 7.45 4.61
N LEU A 128 2.34 6.17 4.87
CA LEU A 128 2.90 5.23 3.91
C LEU A 128 2.03 3.97 3.88
N LYS A 129 1.71 3.50 2.67
CA LYS A 129 1.04 2.21 2.44
C LYS A 129 1.83 1.41 1.45
N ALA A 130 1.98 0.12 1.71
CA ALA A 130 2.53 -0.86 0.77
C ALA A 130 1.54 -2.01 0.62
N GLN A 131 1.01 -2.18 -0.58
CA GLN A 131 0.02 -3.20 -0.92
C GLN A 131 0.66 -4.26 -1.80
N PHE A 132 0.51 -5.52 -1.42
CA PHE A 132 1.12 -6.65 -2.12
C PHE A 132 0.28 -7.91 -1.94
N SER A 133 0.54 -8.90 -2.79
CA SER A 133 -0.10 -10.22 -2.70
C SER A 133 0.92 -11.24 -2.20
N TYR A 134 0.73 -11.72 -0.96
CA TYR A 134 1.70 -12.57 -0.27
C TYR A 134 1.40 -14.04 -0.48
N PRO A 135 2.33 -14.84 -1.06
CA PRO A 135 2.14 -16.26 -1.29
C PRO A 135 2.39 -17.05 -0.01
N MET A 136 1.48 -17.98 0.30
CA MET A 136 1.65 -18.97 1.36
C MET A 136 1.35 -20.35 0.82
N MET A 137 2.17 -21.34 1.19
CA MET A 137 1.91 -22.73 0.84
C MET A 137 0.73 -23.24 1.65
N GLN A 138 -0.21 -23.90 1.00
CA GLN A 138 -1.39 -24.53 1.62
C GLN A 138 -1.53 -25.95 1.11
N GLU A 139 -1.83 -26.85 2.01
CA GLU A 139 -2.14 -28.23 1.70
C GLU A 139 -3.65 -28.41 1.42
N SER A 140 -3.98 -29.16 0.38
CA SER A 140 -5.36 -29.51 0.06
C SER A 140 -5.87 -30.59 1.02
N LEU A 141 -6.99 -30.35 1.68
CA LEU A 141 -7.63 -31.25 2.66
C LEU A 141 -7.92 -32.65 2.12
N ARG A 142 -8.12 -32.81 0.80
CA ARG A 142 -8.51 -34.10 0.19
C ARG A 142 -7.34 -34.86 -0.39
N SER A 143 -6.42 -34.17 -1.05
CA SER A 143 -5.36 -34.83 -1.82
C SER A 143 -4.00 -34.81 -1.13
N GLY A 144 -3.81 -34.00 -0.08
CA GLY A 144 -2.52 -33.75 0.54
C GLY A 144 -1.52 -33.03 -0.38
N LEU A 145 -1.94 -32.62 -1.58
CA LEU A 145 -1.10 -31.85 -2.50
C LEU A 145 -0.96 -30.41 -2.00
N GLN A 146 0.22 -29.84 -2.17
CA GLN A 146 0.52 -28.47 -1.77
C GLN A 146 0.44 -27.52 -2.95
N GLY A 147 -0.06 -26.31 -2.69
CA GLY A 147 -0.14 -25.23 -3.67
C GLY A 147 -0.08 -23.87 -3.03
N PHE A 148 0.26 -22.85 -3.82
CA PHE A 148 0.29 -21.49 -3.32
C PHE A 148 -1.12 -20.89 -3.25
N GLN A 149 -1.44 -20.35 -2.08
CA GLN A 149 -2.56 -19.44 -1.87
C GLN A 149 -2.00 -18.03 -1.70
N PHE A 150 -2.57 -17.07 -2.44
CA PHE A 150 -2.17 -15.68 -2.36
C PHE A 150 -3.13 -14.88 -1.48
N TYR A 151 -2.57 -14.12 -0.56
CA TYR A 151 -3.31 -13.24 0.35
C TYR A 151 -3.01 -11.78 0.06
N ASP A 152 -4.05 -10.97 -0.16
CA ASP A 152 -3.88 -9.53 -0.33
C ASP A 152 -3.57 -8.90 1.02
N CYS A 153 -2.41 -8.27 1.10
CA CYS A 153 -1.89 -7.64 2.30
C CYS A 153 -1.61 -6.15 2.06
N CYS A 154 -1.69 -5.37 3.13
CA CYS A 154 -1.23 -3.99 3.11
C CYS A 154 -0.58 -3.66 4.45
N PHE A 155 0.66 -3.18 4.40
CA PHE A 155 1.28 -2.51 5.54
C PHE A 155 0.99 -1.02 5.45
N GLU A 156 0.54 -0.44 6.54
CA GLU A 156 0.28 0.98 6.66
C GLU A 156 1.02 1.55 7.87
N GLY A 157 1.73 2.64 7.64
CA GLY A 157 2.38 3.41 8.68
C GLY A 157 1.90 4.86 8.66
N ILE A 158 1.73 5.44 9.83
CA ILE A 158 1.32 6.83 10.02
C ILE A 158 2.22 7.44 11.09
N ILE A 159 2.82 8.60 10.80
CA ILE A 159 3.48 9.43 11.80
C ILE A 159 2.70 10.73 11.94
N ASP A 160 2.30 11.06 13.17
CA ASP A 160 1.52 12.26 13.46
C ASP A 160 2.42 13.47 13.82
N ARG A 161 1.76 14.59 14.14
CA ARG A 161 2.44 15.86 14.53
C ARG A 161 3.27 15.72 15.83
N ALA A 162 2.91 14.78 16.68
CA ALA A 162 3.59 14.51 17.95
C ALA A 162 4.65 13.39 17.83
N ASP A 163 5.05 13.03 16.61
CA ASP A 163 6.00 11.97 16.26
C ASP A 163 5.61 10.57 16.72
N ARG A 164 4.32 10.37 17.03
CA ARG A 164 3.81 9.05 17.36
C ARG A 164 3.59 8.26 16.07
N ILE A 165 4.17 7.06 16.03
CA ILE A 165 4.08 6.16 14.88
C ILE A 165 3.05 5.07 15.19
N ARG A 166 2.10 4.93 14.26
CA ARG A 166 1.14 3.82 14.23
C ARG A 166 1.49 2.91 13.08
N LYS A 167 1.55 1.60 13.36
CA LYS A 167 1.79 0.55 12.37
C LYS A 167 0.55 -0.32 12.27
N ILE A 168 -0.01 -0.47 11.08
CA ILE A 168 -1.24 -1.22 10.86
C ILE A 168 -0.97 -2.25 9.76
N ILE A 169 -1.36 -3.49 10.01
CA ILE A 169 -1.35 -4.57 9.02
C ILE A 169 -2.79 -4.84 8.61
N HIS A 170 -3.05 -4.76 7.31
CA HIS A 170 -4.30 -5.20 6.72
C HIS A 170 -4.08 -6.55 6.03
N PHE A 171 -4.95 -7.50 6.30
CA PHE A 171 -4.89 -8.85 5.77
C PHE A 171 -6.28 -9.26 5.26
N ASP A 172 -6.36 -9.61 3.99
CA ASP A 172 -7.60 -10.04 3.36
C ASP A 172 -7.68 -11.57 3.37
N PHE A 173 -8.51 -12.11 4.24
CA PHE A 173 -8.73 -13.54 4.36
C PHE A 173 -9.94 -13.97 3.54
N VAL A 174 -9.75 -14.94 2.65
CA VAL A 174 -10.83 -15.49 1.81
C VAL A 174 -11.30 -16.81 2.40
N TYR A 175 -12.61 -16.92 2.61
CA TYR A 175 -13.23 -18.09 3.20
C TYR A 175 -14.51 -18.50 2.48
N SER A 176 -14.90 -19.76 2.67
CA SER A 176 -16.18 -20.29 2.19
C SER A 176 -17.28 -19.98 3.18
N SER A 177 -18.44 -19.60 2.68
CA SER A 177 -19.67 -19.48 3.48
C SER A 177 -20.85 -20.06 2.71
N ALA A 178 -21.93 -20.37 3.40
CA ALA A 178 -23.20 -20.73 2.78
C ALA A 178 -24.16 -19.54 2.85
N CYS A 179 -25.02 -19.39 1.84
CA CYS A 179 -26.10 -18.41 1.90
C CYS A 179 -27.08 -18.80 3.01
N PRO A 180 -27.36 -17.94 4.01
CA PRO A 180 -28.29 -18.27 5.10
C PRO A 180 -29.67 -18.66 4.60
N CYS A 181 -30.22 -17.93 3.63
CA CYS A 181 -31.52 -18.22 3.04
C CYS A 181 -31.55 -19.61 2.34
N ALA A 182 -30.48 -19.95 1.61
CA ALA A 182 -30.36 -21.26 0.97
C ALA A 182 -30.22 -22.38 2.01
N SER A 183 -29.57 -22.10 3.14
CA SER A 183 -29.46 -23.04 4.26
C SER A 183 -30.81 -23.33 4.90
N GLU A 184 -31.61 -22.29 5.19
CA GLU A 184 -32.95 -22.45 5.73
C GLU A 184 -33.90 -23.22 4.78
N LEU A 185 -33.84 -22.91 3.47
CA LEU A 185 -34.63 -23.65 2.47
C LEU A 185 -34.18 -25.11 2.36
N SER A 186 -32.89 -25.38 2.51
CA SER A 186 -32.36 -26.75 2.52
C SER A 186 -32.84 -27.54 3.73
N GLU A 187 -32.84 -26.93 4.92
CA GLU A 187 -33.37 -27.53 6.13
C GLU A 187 -34.87 -27.76 6.01
N HIS A 188 -35.63 -26.80 5.51
CA HIS A 188 -37.05 -26.97 5.25
C HIS A 188 -37.34 -28.13 4.29
N ALA A 189 -36.58 -28.28 3.22
CA ALA A 189 -36.70 -29.38 2.28
C ALA A 189 -36.42 -30.74 2.96
N ARG A 190 -35.38 -30.79 3.82
CA ARG A 190 -35.05 -31.97 4.61
C ARG A 190 -36.19 -32.36 5.54
N GLU A 191 -36.75 -31.42 6.27
CA GLU A 191 -37.84 -31.67 7.22
C GLU A 191 -39.15 -32.09 6.54
N LYS A 192 -39.55 -31.42 5.46
CA LYS A 192 -40.85 -31.62 4.81
C LYS A 192 -40.87 -32.73 3.78
N ARG A 193 -39.74 -33.03 3.14
CA ARG A 193 -39.65 -33.98 2.02
C ARG A 193 -38.71 -35.13 2.29
N ASN A 194 -37.98 -35.13 3.40
CA ASN A 194 -36.91 -36.10 3.68
C ASN A 194 -35.87 -36.16 2.53
N LEU A 195 -35.58 -35.00 1.92
CA LEU A 195 -34.63 -34.86 0.82
C LEU A 195 -33.42 -34.10 1.30
N LEU A 196 -32.21 -34.58 0.90
CA LEU A 196 -31.02 -33.85 1.11
C LEU A 196 -30.92 -32.68 0.08
N ALA A 197 -30.91 -31.47 0.59
CA ALA A 197 -30.59 -30.27 -0.21
C ALA A 197 -29.34 -29.61 0.35
N ILE A 198 -28.48 -29.12 -0.54
CA ILE A 198 -27.22 -28.48 -0.17
C ILE A 198 -27.33 -27.00 -0.50
N PRO A 199 -27.14 -26.09 0.48
CA PRO A 199 -27.11 -24.67 0.21
C PRO A 199 -25.93 -24.34 -0.71
N HIS A 200 -26.09 -23.34 -1.58
CA HIS A 200 -25.00 -22.92 -2.43
C HIS A 200 -23.90 -22.29 -1.60
N SER A 201 -22.66 -22.60 -1.95
CA SER A 201 -21.48 -22.00 -1.34
C SER A 201 -21.22 -20.60 -1.92
N GLN A 202 -20.72 -19.72 -1.07
CA GLN A 202 -20.28 -18.38 -1.41
C GLN A 202 -18.80 -18.23 -1.06
N ARG A 203 -18.07 -17.49 -1.91
CA ARG A 203 -16.71 -17.03 -1.58
C ARG A 203 -16.81 -15.66 -0.94
N SER A 204 -16.44 -15.59 0.33
CA SER A 204 -16.45 -14.37 1.12
C SER A 204 -15.03 -13.90 1.40
N LYS A 205 -14.87 -12.61 1.62
CA LYS A 205 -13.59 -11.98 1.93
C LYS A 205 -13.73 -11.14 3.21
N ALA A 206 -12.95 -11.45 4.22
CA ALA A 206 -12.85 -10.65 5.44
C ALA A 206 -11.56 -9.82 5.40
N ARG A 207 -11.68 -8.50 5.53
CA ARG A 207 -10.54 -7.62 5.74
C ARG A 207 -10.32 -7.42 7.22
N ILE A 208 -9.16 -7.85 7.69
CA ILE A 208 -8.73 -7.72 9.07
C ILE A 208 -7.68 -6.63 9.12
N SER A 209 -7.83 -5.69 10.07
CA SER A 209 -6.88 -4.61 10.27
C SER A 209 -6.40 -4.65 11.72
N VAL A 210 -5.11 -4.85 11.90
CA VAL A 210 -4.48 -4.97 13.22
C VAL A 210 -3.49 -3.84 13.40
N GLU A 211 -3.69 -3.03 14.42
CA GLU A 211 -2.68 -2.06 14.85
C GLU A 211 -1.64 -2.79 15.72
N VAL A 212 -0.40 -2.77 15.26
CA VAL A 212 0.70 -3.47 15.92
C VAL A 212 1.28 -2.59 17.02
N HIS A 213 1.29 -3.11 18.25
CA HIS A 213 1.92 -2.43 19.37
C HIS A 213 3.42 -2.19 19.09
N PRO A 214 4.01 -1.05 19.52
CA PRO A 214 5.42 -0.75 19.26
C PRO A 214 6.40 -1.86 19.66
N ASP A 215 6.12 -2.55 20.77
CA ASP A 215 6.98 -3.59 21.33
C ASP A 215 6.61 -5.03 20.89
N LYS A 216 5.70 -5.17 19.92
CA LYS A 216 5.28 -6.47 19.42
C LYS A 216 5.45 -6.55 17.92
N GLU A 217 5.79 -7.72 17.47
CA GLU A 217 5.75 -8.12 16.08
C GLU A 217 4.61 -9.12 15.90
N ILE A 218 3.96 -9.07 14.75
CA ILE A 218 2.99 -10.07 14.32
C ILE A 218 3.29 -10.40 12.86
N SER A 219 3.45 -11.67 12.60
CA SER A 219 3.71 -12.16 11.24
C SER A 219 2.42 -12.33 10.45
N LEU A 220 2.52 -12.31 9.12
CA LEU A 220 1.38 -12.63 8.25
C LEU A 220 0.91 -14.07 8.40
N LEU A 221 1.82 -14.99 8.77
CA LEU A 221 1.48 -16.38 9.07
C LEU A 221 0.63 -16.50 10.32
N GLU A 222 0.99 -15.79 11.39
CA GLU A 222 0.17 -15.75 12.61
C GLU A 222 -1.22 -15.18 12.35
N LEU A 223 -1.34 -14.11 11.54
CA LEU A 223 -2.64 -13.56 11.16
C LEU A 223 -3.47 -14.56 10.36
N ARG A 224 -2.86 -15.28 9.41
CA ARG A 224 -3.53 -16.37 8.69
C ARG A 224 -4.04 -17.44 9.64
N ASP A 225 -3.21 -17.92 10.55
CA ASP A 225 -3.56 -19.00 11.48
C ASP A 225 -4.66 -18.57 12.45
N LEU A 226 -4.66 -17.33 12.91
CA LEU A 226 -5.75 -16.75 13.69
C LEU A 226 -7.07 -16.74 12.89
N CYS A 227 -7.01 -16.38 11.60
CA CYS A 227 -8.18 -16.40 10.72
C CYS A 227 -8.70 -17.81 10.50
N ILE A 228 -7.83 -18.78 10.23
CA ILE A 228 -8.20 -20.20 10.06
C ILE A 228 -8.86 -20.72 11.34
N ASN A 229 -8.25 -20.48 12.49
CA ASN A 229 -8.78 -20.94 13.77
C ASN A 229 -10.12 -20.29 14.14
N GLY A 230 -10.31 -19.01 13.77
CA GLY A 230 -11.53 -18.27 14.07
C GLY A 230 -12.70 -18.57 13.13
N LEU A 231 -12.42 -18.73 11.83
CA LEU A 231 -13.44 -18.90 10.79
C LEU A 231 -13.64 -20.36 10.37
N GLN A 232 -12.62 -21.19 10.45
CA GLN A 232 -12.63 -22.66 10.18
C GLN A 232 -13.15 -23.06 8.77
N THR A 233 -13.17 -22.13 7.84
CA THR A 233 -13.75 -22.33 6.51
C THR A 233 -12.92 -21.67 5.40
N GLU A 234 -11.59 -21.79 5.50
CA GLU A 234 -10.68 -21.26 4.48
C GLU A 234 -10.97 -21.86 3.09
N THR A 235 -10.70 -21.08 2.05
CA THR A 235 -10.80 -21.59 0.68
C THR A 235 -9.62 -22.52 0.39
N GLN A 236 -9.92 -23.64 -0.29
CA GLN A 236 -8.92 -24.62 -0.65
C GLN A 236 -8.22 -24.29 -1.97
N VAL A 237 -6.97 -24.68 -2.09
CA VAL A 237 -6.24 -24.65 -3.37
C VAL A 237 -6.85 -25.70 -4.32
N MET A 238 -7.10 -25.29 -5.57
CA MET A 238 -7.80 -26.11 -6.57
C MET A 238 -6.89 -27.17 -7.24
N LEU A 239 -6.11 -27.92 -6.46
CA LEU A 239 -5.24 -28.97 -7.02
C LEU A 239 -5.86 -30.37 -7.07
N SER A 240 -7.08 -30.53 -6.57
CA SER A 240 -7.72 -31.85 -6.41
C SER A 240 -8.80 -32.22 -7.43
N LEU A 241 -9.14 -31.33 -8.36
CA LEU A 241 -10.26 -31.58 -9.30
C LEU A 241 -9.83 -32.27 -10.62
N ILE A 242 -8.53 -32.54 -10.81
CA ILE A 242 -8.00 -33.10 -12.05
C ILE A 242 -8.13 -34.65 -12.10
N HIS A 243 -8.53 -35.27 -10.97
CA HIS A 243 -8.57 -36.75 -10.86
C HIS A 243 -9.97 -37.30 -10.45
N ILE A 244 -11.04 -36.59 -10.76
CA ILE A 244 -12.39 -37.12 -10.59
C ILE A 244 -12.94 -37.57 -11.93
#